data_6e48964d035de5a6493ba08b59e586af
#
_entry.id   6e48964d035de5a6493ba08b59e586af
#
_cell.length_a   1.000
_cell.length_b   1.000
_cell.length_c   1.000
_cell.angle_alpha   90.00
_cell.angle_beta   90.00
_cell.angle_gamma   90.00
#
_symmetry.space_group_name_H-M   'P 1'
#
loop_
_entity.id
_entity.type
_entity.pdbx_description
1 polymer ?
#
loop_
_entity_poly.entity_id
_entity_poly.type
_entity_poly.pdbx_seq_one_letter_code
_entity_poly.pdbx_strand_id
1 'polypeptide(L)'
;MLRKHCLLNKIKFLFHQRKKCPHMKHEQLDHIDLKIIQILQENARTAVKDIAKAVFLSSPAVSARIRRLVDAGFITGFHAAVDNEKFDYRIKAFINLEVSLRDKETFYPYIRKQDCVIECNCVTGDYSMLLEVLFPSTSRLDQFIGELQQFGKTKTLIVFSTVVDHRCTKLPAE
;
A
#
# COMPACT_ATOMS: atom_id res chain seq x y z
N MET A 1 -14.79 6.68 32.68
CA MET A 1 -13.37 7.04 32.42
C MET A 1 -12.51 5.91 31.81
N LEU A 2 -12.99 4.68 31.69
CA LEU A 2 -12.22 3.51 31.20
C LEU A 2 -12.14 3.33 29.66
N ARG A 3 -12.98 3.99 28.86
CA ARG A 3 -13.01 3.78 27.41
C ARG A 3 -11.89 4.46 26.62
N LYS A 4 -11.30 5.57 27.12
CA LYS A 4 -10.22 6.30 26.42
C LYS A 4 -8.85 5.60 26.52
N HIS A 5 -8.59 4.86 27.60
CA HIS A 5 -7.31 4.15 27.77
C HIS A 5 -7.19 2.91 26.87
N CYS A 6 -8.31 2.26 26.55
CA CYS A 6 -8.33 1.11 25.64
C CYS A 6 -8.03 1.51 24.19
N LEU A 7 -8.46 2.70 23.76
CA LEU A 7 -8.21 3.21 22.41
C LEU A 7 -6.74 3.57 22.17
N LEU A 8 -6.09 4.20 23.15
CA LEU A 8 -4.66 4.57 23.06
C LEU A 8 -3.74 3.35 23.02
N ASN A 9 -4.05 2.30 23.77
CA ASN A 9 -3.30 1.05 23.73
C ASN A 9 -3.52 0.27 22.43
N LYS A 10 -4.73 0.35 21.83
CA LYS A 10 -5.02 -0.19 20.51
C LYS A 10 -4.20 0.49 19.41
N ILE A 11 -4.09 1.82 19.45
CA ILE A 11 -3.30 2.60 18.49
C ILE A 11 -1.79 2.26 18.62
N LYS A 12 -1.26 2.14 19.84
CA LYS A 12 0.14 1.76 20.06
C LYS A 12 0.47 0.36 19.54
N PHE A 13 -0.43 -0.61 19.67
CA PHE A 13 -0.22 -1.97 19.17
C PHE A 13 -0.22 -2.03 17.62
N LEU A 14 -1.07 -1.25 16.95
CA LEU A 14 -1.14 -1.16 15.51
C LEU A 14 0.12 -0.54 14.88
N PHE A 15 0.77 0.41 15.57
CA PHE A 15 2.04 1.00 15.13
C PHE A 15 3.25 0.07 15.34
N HIS A 16 3.15 -0.98 16.14
CA HIS A 16 4.29 -1.85 16.46
C HIS A 16 4.58 -2.91 15.38
N GLN A 17 3.71 -3.09 14.40
CA GLN A 17 3.89 -4.03 13.29
C GLN A 17 4.54 -3.42 12.02
N ARG A 18 4.73 -2.13 11.95
CA ARG A 18 5.69 -1.58 10.97
C ARG A 18 7.07 -2.10 11.41
N LYS A 19 7.79 -2.82 10.53
CA LYS A 19 9.20 -3.19 10.74
C LYS A 19 9.86 -2.00 11.41
N LYS A 20 10.42 -2.18 12.63
CA LYS A 20 11.17 -1.13 13.33
C LYS A 20 12.19 -0.63 12.33
N CYS A 21 11.95 0.54 11.75
CA CYS A 21 13.04 1.31 11.17
C CYS A 21 14.00 1.55 12.34
N PRO A 22 15.25 1.10 12.26
CA PRO A 22 16.26 1.52 13.23
C PRO A 22 16.21 3.05 13.28
N HIS A 23 16.44 3.64 14.42
CA HIS A 23 16.51 5.07 14.70
C HIS A 23 17.30 5.76 13.57
N MET A 24 16.59 6.13 12.49
CA MET A 24 17.21 6.89 11.42
C MET A 24 17.24 8.34 11.88
N LYS A 25 18.45 8.88 12.04
CA LYS A 25 18.67 10.32 11.93
C LYS A 25 17.79 10.80 10.80
N HIS A 26 17.05 11.88 11.00
CA HIS A 26 16.30 12.55 9.93
C HIS A 26 17.30 12.86 8.80
N GLU A 27 17.47 11.94 7.85
CA GLU A 27 18.12 12.24 6.60
C GLU A 27 17.18 13.22 5.89
N GLN A 28 17.55 14.47 5.90
CA GLN A 28 16.80 15.49 5.18
C GLN A 28 16.98 15.21 3.70
N LEU A 29 15.86 15.04 3.00
CA LEU A 29 15.84 15.02 1.55
C LEU A 29 16.22 16.42 1.05
N ASP A 30 17.16 16.48 0.13
CA ASP A 30 17.43 17.72 -0.60
C ASP A 30 16.47 17.85 -1.81
N HIS A 31 16.45 19.03 -2.44
CA HIS A 31 15.62 19.30 -3.60
C HIS A 31 15.92 18.36 -4.78
N ILE A 32 17.18 17.89 -4.90
CA ILE A 32 17.58 16.93 -5.94
C ILE A 32 16.94 15.56 -5.67
N ASP A 33 16.93 15.11 -4.42
CA ASP A 33 16.28 13.85 -4.02
C ASP A 33 14.78 13.89 -4.31
N LEU A 34 14.11 14.98 -3.96
CA LEU A 34 12.69 15.18 -4.27
C LEU A 34 12.44 15.15 -5.78
N LYS A 35 13.30 15.81 -6.58
CA LYS A 35 13.19 15.79 -8.02
C LYS A 35 13.40 14.39 -8.62
N ILE A 36 14.38 13.64 -8.12
CA ILE A 36 14.60 12.23 -8.52
C ILE A 36 13.36 11.39 -8.22
N ILE A 37 12.81 11.49 -7.00
CA ILE A 37 11.60 10.74 -6.62
C ILE A 37 10.44 11.12 -7.52
N GLN A 38 10.21 12.41 -7.80
CA GLN A 38 9.15 12.89 -8.67
C GLN A 38 9.24 12.29 -10.08
N ILE A 39 10.42 12.30 -10.70
CA ILE A 39 10.63 11.71 -12.02
C ILE A 39 10.32 10.21 -12.00
N LEU A 40 10.75 9.49 -10.93
CA LEU A 40 10.49 8.07 -10.79
C LEU A 40 9.03 7.75 -10.45
N GLN A 41 8.30 8.67 -9.80
CA GLN A 41 6.84 8.55 -9.59
C GLN A 41 6.07 8.69 -10.91
N GLU A 42 6.53 9.56 -11.81
CA GLU A 42 5.91 9.75 -13.13
C GLU A 42 6.23 8.56 -14.06
N ASN A 43 7.47 8.10 -14.06
CA ASN A 43 7.91 6.96 -14.84
C ASN A 43 9.08 6.23 -14.18
N ALA A 44 8.78 5.13 -13.50
CA ALA A 44 9.78 4.29 -12.81
C ALA A 44 10.84 3.68 -13.75
N ARG A 45 10.62 3.69 -15.09
CA ARG A 45 11.57 3.21 -16.10
C ARG A 45 12.45 4.29 -16.70
N THR A 46 12.37 5.54 -16.22
CA THR A 46 13.24 6.61 -16.72
C THR A 46 14.71 6.23 -16.57
N ALA A 47 15.45 6.30 -17.67
CA ALA A 47 16.86 5.92 -17.66
C ALA A 47 17.67 6.85 -16.74
N VAL A 48 18.59 6.28 -15.96
CA VAL A 48 19.44 7.06 -15.03
C VAL A 48 20.16 8.23 -15.72
N LYS A 49 20.58 8.05 -16.99
CA LYS A 49 21.21 9.11 -17.77
C LYS A 49 20.29 10.32 -18.02
N ASP A 50 18.97 10.07 -18.14
CA ASP A 50 17.99 11.13 -18.41
C ASP A 50 17.60 11.83 -17.11
N ILE A 51 17.51 11.08 -16.00
CA ILE A 51 17.40 11.65 -14.65
C ILE A 51 18.62 12.54 -14.37
N ALA A 52 19.84 12.06 -14.66
CA ALA A 52 21.09 12.79 -14.44
C ALA A 52 21.11 14.13 -15.17
N LYS A 53 20.65 14.17 -16.43
CA LYS A 53 20.48 15.42 -17.19
C LYS A 53 19.47 16.35 -16.51
N ALA A 54 18.32 15.83 -16.08
CA ALA A 54 17.24 16.61 -15.47
C ALA A 54 17.62 17.25 -14.12
N VAL A 55 18.56 16.63 -13.38
CA VAL A 55 19.03 17.11 -12.07
C VAL A 55 20.46 17.66 -12.09
N PHE A 56 21.07 17.80 -13.28
CA PHE A 56 22.44 18.32 -13.48
C PHE A 56 23.51 17.59 -12.68
N LEU A 57 23.43 16.26 -12.62
CA LEU A 57 24.39 15.39 -11.97
C LEU A 57 24.96 14.34 -12.93
N SER A 58 26.01 13.64 -12.50
CA SER A 58 26.51 12.46 -13.21
C SER A 58 25.61 11.24 -12.96
N SER A 59 25.54 10.29 -13.91
CA SER A 59 24.77 9.05 -13.76
C SER A 59 25.20 8.22 -12.52
N PRO A 60 26.49 8.08 -12.18
CA PRO A 60 26.90 7.43 -10.93
C PRO A 60 26.35 8.12 -9.68
N ALA A 61 26.36 9.47 -9.65
CA ALA A 61 25.84 10.24 -8.51
C ALA A 61 24.32 10.02 -8.34
N VAL A 62 23.54 10.03 -9.44
CA VAL A 62 22.11 9.71 -9.41
C VAL A 62 21.88 8.29 -8.94
N SER A 63 22.63 7.30 -9.45
CA SER A 63 22.50 5.90 -9.02
C SER A 63 22.76 5.73 -7.52
N ALA A 64 23.78 6.41 -6.97
CA ALA A 64 24.07 6.39 -5.56
C ALA A 64 22.93 7.00 -4.73
N ARG A 65 22.34 8.12 -5.17
CA ARG A 65 21.18 8.74 -4.51
C ARG A 65 19.96 7.83 -4.54
N ILE A 66 19.61 7.25 -5.69
CA ILE A 66 18.48 6.31 -5.79
C ILE A 66 18.67 5.15 -4.82
N ARG A 67 19.88 4.55 -4.76
CA ARG A 67 20.16 3.47 -3.81
C ARG A 67 19.97 3.93 -2.37
N ARG A 68 20.52 5.08 -1.99
CA ARG A 68 20.31 5.65 -0.67
C ARG A 68 18.83 5.86 -0.34
N LEU A 69 18.04 6.39 -1.26
CA LEU A 69 16.60 6.61 -1.09
C LEU A 69 15.83 5.29 -0.90
N VAL A 70 16.24 4.22 -1.58
CA VAL A 70 15.70 2.85 -1.39
C VAL A 70 16.11 2.29 -0.03
N ASP A 71 17.40 2.35 0.32
CA ASP A 71 17.94 1.83 1.58
C ASP A 71 17.33 2.57 2.79
N ALA A 72 17.10 3.87 2.64
CA ALA A 72 16.43 4.71 3.63
C ALA A 72 14.90 4.55 3.68
N GLY A 73 14.30 3.78 2.76
CA GLY A 73 12.87 3.51 2.72
C GLY A 73 11.99 4.64 2.19
N PHE A 74 12.57 5.70 1.59
CA PHE A 74 11.80 6.74 0.89
C PHE A 74 11.21 6.20 -0.41
N ILE A 75 11.91 5.32 -1.10
CA ILE A 75 11.42 4.55 -2.23
C ILE A 75 11.20 3.12 -1.75
N THR A 76 9.95 2.67 -1.71
CA THR A 76 9.56 1.34 -1.21
C THR A 76 9.52 0.27 -2.30
N GLY A 77 9.55 0.67 -3.57
CA GLY A 77 9.54 -0.25 -4.70
C GLY A 77 9.34 0.46 -6.04
N PHE A 78 9.50 -0.31 -7.10
CA PHE A 78 9.24 0.10 -8.49
C PHE A 78 8.23 -0.88 -9.08
N HIS A 79 7.03 -0.40 -9.40
CA HIS A 79 5.94 -1.25 -9.87
C HIS A 79 5.46 -0.80 -11.23
N ALA A 80 5.16 -1.76 -12.10
CA ALA A 80 4.46 -1.47 -13.35
C ALA A 80 2.95 -1.40 -13.08
N ALA A 81 2.30 -0.34 -13.55
CA ALA A 81 0.85 -0.33 -13.64
C ALA A 81 0.43 -1.25 -14.80
N VAL A 82 -0.50 -2.14 -14.55
CA VAL A 82 -1.01 -3.09 -15.54
C VAL A 82 -2.52 -2.94 -15.66
N ASP A 83 -3.03 -3.20 -16.85
CA ASP A 83 -4.47 -3.28 -17.11
C ASP A 83 -4.97 -4.66 -16.67
N ASN A 84 -5.62 -4.70 -15.52
CA ASN A 84 -6.08 -5.95 -14.91
C ASN A 84 -7.14 -6.67 -15.77
N GLU A 85 -7.94 -5.96 -16.56
CA GLU A 85 -8.95 -6.56 -17.43
C GLU A 85 -8.31 -7.40 -18.54
N LYS A 86 -7.13 -7.01 -19.03
CA LYS A 86 -6.36 -7.80 -20.03
C LYS A 86 -5.83 -9.12 -19.47
N PHE A 87 -5.82 -9.26 -18.16
CA PHE A 87 -5.46 -10.49 -17.43
C PHE A 87 -6.69 -11.20 -16.87
N ASP A 88 -7.88 -10.88 -17.39
CA ASP A 88 -9.18 -11.43 -16.99
C ASP A 88 -9.61 -11.14 -15.53
N TYR A 89 -8.97 -10.19 -14.85
CA TYR A 89 -9.42 -9.69 -13.54
C TYR A 89 -10.44 -8.57 -13.73
N ARG A 90 -11.72 -8.97 -13.95
CA ARG A 90 -12.81 -8.05 -14.32
C ARG A 90 -13.59 -7.51 -13.13
N ILE A 91 -13.47 -8.14 -11.96
CA ILE A 91 -14.21 -7.75 -10.77
C ILE A 91 -13.25 -7.14 -9.75
N LYS A 92 -13.35 -5.84 -9.60
CA LYS A 92 -12.73 -5.10 -8.51
C LYS A 92 -13.75 -4.89 -7.40
N ALA A 93 -13.41 -5.18 -6.15
CA ALA A 93 -14.30 -4.96 -5.03
C ALA A 93 -13.53 -4.46 -3.80
N PHE A 94 -14.26 -3.74 -2.94
CA PHE A 94 -13.84 -3.43 -1.58
C PHE A 94 -14.65 -4.26 -0.59
N ILE A 95 -13.97 -4.95 0.31
CA ILE A 95 -14.60 -5.76 1.34
C ILE A 95 -14.26 -5.17 2.71
N ASN A 96 -15.29 -4.68 3.40
CA ASN A 96 -15.20 -4.34 4.80
C ASN A 96 -15.38 -5.62 5.61
N LEU A 97 -14.50 -5.88 6.58
CA LEU A 97 -14.52 -7.08 7.42
C LEU A 97 -14.36 -6.69 8.89
N GLU A 98 -15.22 -7.22 9.74
CA GLU A 98 -15.17 -7.06 11.19
C GLU A 98 -14.36 -8.22 11.80
N VAL A 99 -13.03 -8.04 11.94
CA VAL A 99 -12.18 -9.06 12.58
C VAL A 99 -12.07 -8.77 14.07
N SER A 100 -12.38 -9.76 14.90
CA SER A 100 -12.19 -9.64 16.34
C SER A 100 -10.70 -9.54 16.71
N LEU A 101 -10.39 -9.00 17.89
CA LEU A 101 -8.99 -8.93 18.34
C LEU A 101 -8.34 -10.31 18.48
N ARG A 102 -9.14 -11.35 18.82
CA ARG A 102 -8.67 -12.72 19.00
C ARG A 102 -8.32 -13.38 17.68
N ASP A 103 -9.05 -13.05 16.62
CA ASP A 103 -8.90 -13.69 15.30
C ASP A 103 -7.82 -13.04 14.44
N LYS A 104 -7.25 -11.90 14.87
CA LYS A 104 -6.19 -11.21 14.11
C LYS A 104 -4.94 -12.05 13.91
N GLU A 105 -4.57 -12.86 14.88
CA GLU A 105 -3.38 -13.72 14.82
C GLU A 105 -3.51 -14.81 13.73
N THR A 106 -4.72 -15.29 13.48
CA THR A 106 -5.02 -16.26 12.42
C THR A 106 -5.34 -15.58 11.09
N PHE A 107 -6.03 -14.45 11.12
CA PHE A 107 -6.41 -13.67 9.93
C PHE A 107 -5.21 -13.11 9.17
N TYR A 108 -4.23 -12.49 9.84
CA TYR A 108 -3.12 -11.85 9.15
C TYR A 108 -2.24 -12.81 8.32
N PRO A 109 -1.86 -14.00 8.82
CA PRO A 109 -1.17 -14.99 7.99
C PRO A 109 -2.02 -15.52 6.84
N TYR A 110 -3.33 -15.66 7.03
CA TYR A 110 -4.27 -16.10 6.01
C TYR A 110 -4.34 -15.08 4.87
N ILE A 111 -4.64 -13.81 5.18
CA ILE A 111 -4.87 -12.77 4.17
C ILE A 111 -3.61 -12.43 3.35
N ARG A 112 -2.41 -12.56 3.95
CA ARG A 112 -1.13 -12.34 3.25
C ARG A 112 -0.84 -13.39 2.17
N LYS A 113 -1.50 -14.53 2.19
CA LYS A 113 -1.34 -15.61 1.22
C LYS A 113 -2.35 -15.54 0.07
N GLN A 114 -3.28 -14.59 0.12
CA GLN A 114 -4.33 -14.47 -0.87
C GLN A 114 -3.88 -13.56 -2.01
N ASP A 115 -3.58 -14.13 -3.16
CA ASP A 115 -3.11 -13.39 -4.34
C ASP A 115 -4.18 -12.45 -4.92
N CYS A 116 -5.45 -12.71 -4.64
CA CYS A 116 -6.56 -11.84 -5.03
C CYS A 116 -6.65 -10.54 -4.22
N VAL A 117 -5.91 -10.44 -3.10
CA VAL A 117 -5.91 -9.26 -2.23
C VAL A 117 -4.80 -8.30 -2.65
N ILE A 118 -5.20 -7.13 -3.16
CA ILE A 118 -4.28 -6.07 -3.57
C ILE A 118 -3.82 -5.27 -2.35
N GLU A 119 -4.76 -4.90 -1.48
CA GLU A 119 -4.48 -4.21 -0.22
C GLU A 119 -5.37 -4.72 0.90
N CYS A 120 -4.84 -4.70 2.12
CA CYS A 120 -5.61 -4.94 3.33
C CYS A 120 -5.22 -3.91 4.39
N ASN A 121 -6.14 -3.00 4.66
CA ASN A 121 -5.95 -1.89 5.58
C ASN A 121 -6.69 -2.11 6.90
N CYS A 122 -6.04 -1.80 8.02
CA CYS A 122 -6.72 -1.70 9.29
C CYS A 122 -7.35 -0.31 9.39
N VAL A 123 -8.66 -0.27 9.59
CA VAL A 123 -9.44 0.97 9.58
C VAL A 123 -10.17 1.20 10.91
N THR A 124 -10.63 2.43 11.10
CA THR A 124 -11.51 2.80 12.22
C THR A 124 -12.97 2.77 11.77
N GLY A 125 -13.91 2.62 12.70
CA GLY A 125 -15.35 2.58 12.44
C GLY A 125 -15.95 1.23 12.78
N ASP A 126 -17.07 0.88 12.14
CA ASP A 126 -17.83 -0.35 12.40
C ASP A 126 -17.08 -1.62 11.97
N TYR A 127 -16.24 -1.49 10.96
CA TYR A 127 -15.37 -2.55 10.47
C TYR A 127 -13.93 -2.29 10.85
N SER A 128 -13.18 -3.35 11.08
CA SER A 128 -11.76 -3.25 11.49
C SER A 128 -10.77 -3.40 10.33
N MET A 129 -11.20 -3.98 9.21
CA MET A 129 -10.40 -4.21 8.01
C MET A 129 -11.14 -3.73 6.77
N LEU A 130 -10.37 -3.15 5.82
CA LEU A 130 -10.81 -2.82 4.47
C LEU A 130 -9.85 -3.49 3.50
N LEU A 131 -10.38 -4.36 2.65
CA LEU A 131 -9.64 -5.09 1.64
C LEU A 131 -9.98 -4.52 0.26
N GLU A 132 -8.98 -4.33 -0.59
CA GLU A 132 -9.14 -4.18 -2.03
C GLU A 132 -8.80 -5.51 -2.69
N VAL A 133 -9.71 -6.03 -3.51
CA VAL A 133 -9.59 -7.36 -4.12
C VAL A 133 -9.90 -7.33 -5.60
N LEU A 134 -9.29 -8.26 -6.35
CA LEU A 134 -9.50 -8.46 -7.78
C LEU A 134 -9.87 -9.93 -8.05
N PHE A 135 -10.91 -10.14 -8.86
CA PHE A 135 -11.39 -11.47 -9.23
C PHE A 135 -11.75 -11.56 -10.71
N PRO A 136 -11.60 -12.76 -11.33
CA PRO A 136 -12.03 -12.98 -12.70
C PRO A 136 -13.56 -13.06 -12.84
N SER A 137 -14.29 -13.42 -11.77
CA SER A 137 -15.73 -13.59 -11.78
C SER A 137 -16.36 -13.33 -10.43
N THR A 138 -17.67 -13.04 -10.45
CA THR A 138 -18.48 -12.88 -9.23
C THR A 138 -18.58 -14.17 -8.41
N SER A 139 -18.54 -15.34 -9.04
CA SER A 139 -18.55 -16.63 -8.35
C SER A 139 -17.27 -16.82 -7.50
N ARG A 140 -16.11 -16.40 -8.01
CA ARG A 140 -14.85 -16.44 -7.24
C ARG A 140 -14.85 -15.43 -6.10
N LEU A 141 -15.43 -14.24 -6.33
CA LEU A 141 -15.61 -13.26 -5.27
C LEU A 141 -16.52 -13.81 -4.16
N ASP A 142 -17.64 -14.44 -4.52
CA ASP A 142 -18.60 -15.02 -3.57
C ASP A 142 -17.95 -16.12 -2.73
N GLN A 143 -17.19 -17.02 -3.35
CA GLN A 143 -16.41 -18.03 -2.63
C GLN A 143 -15.48 -17.40 -1.59
N PHE A 144 -14.74 -16.37 -2.00
CA PHE A 144 -13.81 -15.69 -1.08
C PHE A 144 -14.51 -14.95 0.06
N ILE A 145 -15.69 -14.36 -0.22
CA ILE A 145 -16.53 -13.76 0.83
C ILE A 145 -16.93 -14.82 1.86
N GLY A 146 -17.34 -16.02 1.40
CA GLY A 146 -17.64 -17.14 2.29
C GLY A 146 -16.46 -17.55 3.19
N GLU A 147 -15.24 -17.57 2.61
CA GLU A 147 -14.02 -17.84 3.38
C GLU A 147 -13.71 -16.75 4.42
N LEU A 148 -13.98 -15.48 4.09
CA LEU A 148 -13.78 -14.37 5.03
C LEU A 148 -14.77 -14.36 6.20
N GLN A 149 -15.98 -14.91 6.00
CA GLN A 149 -17.03 -14.94 7.04
C GLN A 149 -16.64 -15.76 8.29
N GLN A 150 -15.65 -16.69 8.17
CA GLN A 150 -15.10 -17.36 9.34
C GLN A 150 -14.39 -16.41 10.31
N PHE A 151 -13.92 -15.26 9.85
CA PHE A 151 -13.24 -14.25 10.67
C PHE A 151 -14.17 -13.16 11.18
N GLY A 152 -15.36 -13.04 10.60
CA GLY A 152 -16.37 -12.07 11.03
C GLY A 152 -17.29 -11.59 9.92
N LYS A 153 -18.07 -10.55 10.24
CA LYS A 153 -19.07 -9.98 9.35
C LYS A 153 -18.41 -9.21 8.21
N THR A 154 -18.92 -9.45 7.00
CA THR A 154 -18.45 -8.79 5.76
C THR A 154 -19.48 -7.84 5.19
N LYS A 155 -19.01 -6.77 4.52
CA LYS A 155 -19.80 -5.92 3.62
C LYS A 155 -19.00 -5.66 2.37
N THR A 156 -19.49 -6.15 1.24
CA THR A 156 -18.79 -6.05 -0.06
C THR A 156 -19.37 -4.93 -0.90
N LEU A 157 -18.48 -4.16 -1.54
CA LEU A 157 -18.79 -3.08 -2.47
C LEU A 157 -18.09 -3.41 -3.79
N ILE A 158 -18.85 -3.72 -4.84
CA ILE A 158 -18.30 -3.96 -6.18
C ILE A 158 -18.07 -2.60 -6.85
N VAL A 159 -16.90 -2.42 -7.46
CA VAL A 159 -16.54 -1.21 -8.20
C VAL A 159 -17.10 -1.33 -9.62
N PHE A 160 -18.00 -0.44 -10.01
CA PHE A 160 -18.51 -0.37 -11.38
C PHE A 160 -17.57 0.40 -12.31
N SER A 161 -16.95 1.46 -11.80
CA SER A 161 -15.99 2.27 -12.56
C SER A 161 -15.01 2.98 -11.61
N THR A 162 -13.80 3.22 -12.08
CA THR A 162 -12.80 4.02 -11.37
C THR A 162 -12.70 5.38 -12.04
N VAL A 163 -13.06 6.45 -11.34
CA VAL A 163 -13.05 7.83 -11.87
C VAL A 163 -11.63 8.43 -11.82
N VAL A 164 -10.85 8.04 -10.82
CA VAL A 164 -9.46 8.45 -10.66
C VAL A 164 -8.64 7.20 -10.38
N ASP A 165 -7.75 6.85 -11.30
CA ASP A 165 -6.82 5.74 -11.11
C ASP A 165 -5.84 6.00 -9.99
N HIS A 166 -5.24 4.91 -9.48
CA HIS A 166 -4.20 5.02 -8.46
C HIS A 166 -3.06 5.91 -8.95
N ARG A 167 -2.74 6.91 -8.16
CA ARG A 167 -1.65 7.85 -8.45
C ARG A 167 -0.83 8.14 -7.20
N CYS A 168 0.43 8.47 -7.40
CA CYS A 168 1.31 8.85 -6.31
C CYS A 168 0.89 10.18 -5.68
N THR A 169 1.15 10.34 -4.38
CA THR A 169 0.99 11.60 -3.67
C THR A 169 1.96 12.64 -4.25
N LYS A 170 1.49 13.86 -4.49
CA LYS A 170 2.38 14.97 -4.85
C LYS A 170 3.33 15.23 -3.68
N LEU A 171 4.63 15.27 -3.99
CA LEU A 171 5.63 15.66 -3.01
C LEU A 171 5.49 17.16 -2.69
N PRO A 172 5.85 17.61 -1.46
CA PRO A 172 5.84 19.03 -1.14
C PRO A 172 6.75 19.76 -2.15
N ALA A 173 6.19 20.82 -2.77
CA ALA A 173 7.02 21.81 -3.45
C ALA A 173 7.62 22.70 -2.34
N GLU A 174 8.90 23.02 -2.47
CA GLU A 174 9.52 24.04 -1.64
C GLU A 174 8.87 25.41 -1.85
#